data_dcfde162d03fbb8d537f2a1f64f9f2f8
#
_entry.id   dcfde162d03fbb8d537f2a1f64f9f2f8
#
_cell.length_a   1.000
_cell.length_b   1.000
_cell.length_c   1.000
_cell.angle_alpha   90.00
_cell.angle_beta   90.00
_cell.angle_gamma   90.00
#
_symmetry.space_group_name_H-M   'P 1'
#
loop_
_entity.id
_entity.type
_entity.pdbx_description
1 polymer ?
#
loop_
_entity_poly.entity_id
_entity_poly.type
_entity_poly.pdbx_seq_one_letter_code
_entity_poly.pdbx_strand_id
1 'polypeptide(L)'
;DVEVKYHMKYISDSLNKETYLEADMTLLSNKNESYYFNGAMVKFYQDLKYQTKTFSNVQDIANNYIPLPKIRHNVWKINDIIKVTTPLGKYNYSYNSDKIEWELLGDIKKIEKYTCYLAKATVDNDIYFAWYTTEIPFSEGPFKFKGLPGLILELHNKNKTIEIHATNIEMKKMEISKMRDAVNVNLKDRAEFLLLRERYLKYPFDSNYPKEIVDRKLEQLRKINVFLD
;
A
#
# COMPACT_ATOMS: atom_id res chain seq x y z
N ASP A 1 2.33 -21.71 -4.27
CA ASP A 1 2.04 -20.36 -3.80
C ASP A 1 3.37 -19.59 -3.70
N VAL A 2 3.31 -18.27 -3.68
CA VAL A 2 4.50 -17.41 -3.59
C VAL A 2 4.33 -16.38 -2.47
N GLU A 3 5.37 -16.21 -1.66
CA GLU A 3 5.52 -15.06 -0.77
C GLU A 3 6.62 -14.16 -1.33
N VAL A 4 6.33 -12.85 -1.43
CA VAL A 4 7.29 -11.85 -1.86
C VAL A 4 7.38 -10.76 -0.81
N LYS A 5 8.61 -10.45 -0.39
CA LYS A 5 8.90 -9.26 0.41
C LYS A 5 9.32 -8.15 -0.53
N TYR A 6 8.72 -6.99 -0.35
CA TYR A 6 9.06 -5.78 -1.09
C TYR A 6 9.53 -4.72 -0.12
N HIS A 7 10.57 -4.01 -0.50
CA HIS A 7 10.89 -2.73 0.11
C HIS A 7 10.25 -1.61 -0.69
N MET A 8 9.53 -0.73 -0.01
CA MET A 8 8.81 0.38 -0.60
C MET A 8 9.34 1.70 -0.06
N LYS A 9 9.67 2.62 -0.95
CA LYS A 9 9.95 4.03 -0.67
C LYS A 9 8.83 4.89 -1.25
N TYR A 10 8.31 5.78 -0.42
CA TYR A 10 7.20 6.66 -0.78
C TYR A 10 7.46 8.09 -0.35
N ILE A 11 7.40 9.00 -1.29
CA ILE A 11 7.57 10.45 -1.12
C ILE A 11 6.21 11.09 -1.35
N SER A 12 5.56 11.60 -0.31
CA SER A 12 4.24 12.22 -0.39
C SER A 12 4.28 13.69 -0.84
N ASP A 13 5.43 14.34 -0.69
CA ASP A 13 5.70 15.71 -1.14
C ASP A 13 6.77 15.69 -2.22
N SER A 14 6.37 15.79 -3.49
CA SER A 14 7.31 15.75 -4.63
C SER A 14 8.28 16.93 -4.67
N LEU A 15 7.99 18.01 -3.96
CA LEU A 15 8.85 19.19 -3.83
C LEU A 15 9.92 19.03 -2.75
N ASN A 16 9.71 18.10 -1.80
CA ASN A 16 10.66 17.80 -0.74
C ASN A 16 10.98 16.30 -0.70
N LYS A 17 11.84 15.86 -1.62
CA LYS A 17 12.20 14.45 -1.77
C LYS A 17 13.09 13.88 -0.67
N GLU A 18 13.61 14.72 0.22
CA GLU A 18 14.39 14.28 1.39
C GLU A 18 13.48 13.68 2.49
N THR A 19 12.19 14.07 2.51
CA THR A 19 11.19 13.51 3.41
C THR A 19 10.47 12.35 2.74
N TYR A 20 10.82 11.14 3.10
CA TYR A 20 10.20 9.94 2.57
C TYR A 20 9.75 8.98 3.68
N LEU A 21 8.89 8.07 3.33
CA LEU A 21 8.45 6.95 4.15
C LEU A 21 8.97 5.65 3.53
N GLU A 22 9.41 4.74 4.36
CA GLU A 22 9.79 3.39 3.94
C GLU A 22 8.93 2.36 4.68
N ALA A 23 8.69 1.24 4.01
CA ALA A 23 8.01 0.10 4.60
C ALA A 23 8.41 -1.20 3.91
N ASP A 24 8.50 -2.26 4.71
CA ASP A 24 8.61 -3.61 4.21
C ASP A 24 7.22 -4.21 4.05
N MET A 25 6.86 -4.41 2.80
CA MET A 25 5.56 -4.91 2.39
C MET A 25 5.65 -6.40 2.08
N THR A 26 4.55 -7.10 2.29
CA THR A 26 4.47 -8.54 1.99
C THR A 26 3.35 -8.78 0.98
N LEU A 27 3.65 -9.54 -0.06
CA LEU A 27 2.67 -10.14 -0.96
C LEU A 27 2.61 -11.64 -0.69
N LEU A 28 1.43 -12.14 -0.40
CA LEU A 28 1.11 -13.56 -0.38
C LEU A 28 0.21 -13.84 -1.59
N SER A 29 0.52 -14.84 -2.38
CA SER A 29 -0.30 -15.21 -3.54
C SER A 29 -0.37 -16.71 -3.75
N ASN A 30 -1.58 -17.18 -4.03
CA ASN A 30 -1.85 -18.51 -4.57
C ASN A 30 -2.58 -18.40 -5.93
N LYS A 31 -3.12 -19.49 -6.43
CA LYS A 31 -3.78 -19.51 -7.74
C LYS A 31 -5.05 -18.64 -7.81
N ASN A 32 -5.74 -18.44 -6.68
CA ASN A 32 -7.09 -17.87 -6.63
C ASN A 32 -7.13 -16.48 -6.01
N GLU A 33 -6.18 -16.21 -5.12
CA GLU A 33 -6.17 -14.98 -4.33
C GLU A 33 -4.77 -14.48 -4.03
N SER A 34 -4.66 -13.19 -3.75
CA SER A 34 -3.45 -12.59 -3.22
C SER A 34 -3.75 -11.50 -2.20
N TYR A 35 -2.82 -11.31 -1.28
CA TYR A 35 -2.91 -10.28 -0.25
C TYR A 35 -1.58 -9.51 -0.13
N TYR A 36 -1.63 -8.20 -0.39
CA TYR A 36 -0.49 -7.29 -0.24
C TYR A 36 -0.72 -6.38 0.97
N PHE A 37 0.23 -6.31 1.89
CA PHE A 37 0.07 -5.57 3.14
C PHE A 37 1.42 -5.19 3.76
N ASN A 38 1.40 -4.23 4.69
CA ASN A 38 2.57 -3.86 5.48
C ASN A 38 2.77 -4.87 6.63
N GLY A 39 3.92 -5.53 6.66
CA GLY A 39 4.26 -6.50 7.72
C GLY A 39 4.25 -5.89 9.13
N ALA A 40 4.61 -4.61 9.27
CA ALA A 40 4.56 -3.92 10.55
C ALA A 40 3.14 -3.77 11.12
N MET A 41 2.10 -3.83 10.29
CA MET A 41 0.71 -3.82 10.76
C MET A 41 0.34 -5.11 11.49
N VAL A 42 0.89 -6.26 11.06
CA VAL A 42 0.70 -7.55 11.76
C VAL A 42 1.23 -7.45 13.18
N LYS A 43 2.48 -6.97 13.29
CA LYS A 43 3.12 -6.76 14.59
C LYS A 43 2.34 -5.78 15.46
N PHE A 44 1.92 -4.64 14.89
CA PHE A 44 1.11 -3.64 15.60
C PHE A 44 -0.16 -4.26 16.23
N TYR A 45 -0.93 -5.05 15.45
CA TYR A 45 -2.15 -5.69 15.98
C TYR A 45 -1.84 -6.78 17.02
N GLN A 46 -0.75 -7.51 16.88
CA GLN A 46 -0.31 -8.49 17.88
C GLN A 46 0.05 -7.81 19.21
N ASP A 47 0.85 -6.74 19.13
CA ASP A 47 1.28 -5.95 20.29
C ASP A 47 0.07 -5.28 20.96
N LEU A 48 -0.85 -4.70 20.18
CA LEU A 48 -2.09 -4.11 20.70
C LEU A 48 -2.95 -5.15 21.44
N LYS A 49 -3.09 -6.33 20.86
CA LYS A 49 -3.83 -7.44 21.49
C LYS A 49 -3.16 -7.91 22.80
N TYR A 50 -1.84 -7.89 22.85
CA TYR A 50 -1.09 -8.18 24.07
C TYR A 50 -1.35 -7.11 25.11
N GLN A 51 -1.23 -5.84 24.79
CA GLN A 51 -1.49 -4.72 25.70
C GLN A 51 -2.89 -4.76 26.30
N THR A 52 -3.93 -4.94 25.46
CA THR A 52 -5.33 -5.00 25.93
C THR A 52 -5.63 -6.16 26.86
N LYS A 53 -4.80 -7.20 26.84
CA LYS A 53 -4.92 -8.35 27.75
C LYS A 53 -4.11 -8.20 29.05
N THR A 54 -3.02 -7.44 28.98
CA THR A 54 -2.02 -7.39 30.05
C THR A 54 -2.17 -6.14 30.92
N PHE A 55 -2.55 -5.01 30.32
CA PHE A 55 -2.66 -3.74 31.02
C PHE A 55 -4.09 -3.44 31.40
N SER A 56 -4.33 -3.19 32.70
CA SER A 56 -5.67 -2.96 33.25
C SER A 56 -6.00 -1.48 33.45
N ASN A 57 -5.00 -0.58 33.29
CA ASN A 57 -5.20 0.84 33.45
C ASN A 57 -4.65 1.67 32.28
N VAL A 58 -5.20 2.87 32.12
CA VAL A 58 -4.89 3.78 31.02
C VAL A 58 -3.42 4.26 31.06
N GLN A 59 -2.85 4.41 32.25
CA GLN A 59 -1.48 4.88 32.42
C GLN A 59 -0.46 3.87 31.90
N ASP A 60 -0.67 2.57 32.16
CA ASP A 60 0.20 1.52 31.64
C ASP A 60 0.15 1.43 30.12
N ILE A 61 -1.03 1.59 29.54
CA ILE A 61 -1.21 1.64 28.08
C ILE A 61 -0.48 2.87 27.49
N ALA A 62 -0.60 4.04 28.13
CA ALA A 62 0.06 5.25 27.68
C ALA A 62 1.59 5.16 27.76
N ASN A 63 2.12 4.55 28.82
CA ASN A 63 3.56 4.35 29.01
C ASN A 63 4.18 3.35 28.02
N ASN A 64 3.34 2.47 27.44
CA ASN A 64 3.73 1.44 26.47
C ASN A 64 3.16 1.74 25.09
N TYR A 65 3.15 3.00 24.68
CA TYR A 65 2.62 3.43 23.38
C TYR A 65 3.24 2.67 22.20
N ILE A 66 2.39 2.07 21.38
CA ILE A 66 2.79 1.40 20.14
C ILE A 66 2.50 2.35 18.98
N PRO A 67 3.52 2.80 18.22
CA PRO A 67 3.32 3.70 17.12
C PRO A 67 2.59 2.98 15.96
N LEU A 68 1.52 3.59 15.47
CA LEU A 68 0.81 3.10 14.29
C LEU A 68 1.68 3.28 13.04
N PRO A 69 1.92 2.24 12.23
CA PRO A 69 2.64 2.36 10.98
C PRO A 69 2.03 3.42 10.05
N LYS A 70 2.88 4.23 9.43
CA LYS A 70 2.42 5.33 8.55
C LYS A 70 1.86 4.82 7.22
N ILE A 71 2.46 3.76 6.65
CA ILE A 71 1.97 3.09 5.46
C ILE A 71 1.10 1.91 5.90
N ARG A 72 -0.21 2.01 5.67
CA ARG A 72 -1.22 1.04 6.13
C ARG A 72 -2.08 0.49 5.01
N HIS A 73 -1.74 0.83 3.77
CA HIS A 73 -2.45 0.35 2.59
C HIS A 73 -2.36 -1.15 2.49
N ASN A 74 -3.44 -1.76 2.09
CA ASN A 74 -3.44 -3.17 1.74
C ASN A 74 -4.30 -3.43 0.50
N VAL A 75 -4.01 -4.51 -0.19
CA VAL A 75 -4.74 -4.92 -1.38
C VAL A 75 -5.06 -6.39 -1.27
N TRP A 76 -6.33 -6.71 -1.42
CA TRP A 76 -6.82 -8.08 -1.52
C TRP A 76 -7.33 -8.33 -2.93
N LYS A 77 -6.82 -9.38 -3.56
CA LYS A 77 -7.35 -9.84 -4.85
C LYS A 77 -7.98 -11.21 -4.67
N ILE A 78 -9.20 -11.37 -5.15
CA ILE A 78 -9.88 -12.66 -5.28
C ILE A 78 -10.33 -12.79 -6.71
N ASN A 79 -9.86 -13.82 -7.40
CA ASN A 79 -10.05 -13.96 -8.85
C ASN A 79 -9.58 -12.69 -9.57
N ASP A 80 -10.51 -12.01 -10.26
CA ASP A 80 -10.24 -10.78 -11.03
C ASP A 80 -10.58 -9.49 -10.26
N ILE A 81 -11.11 -9.58 -9.06
CA ILE A 81 -11.50 -8.42 -8.26
C ILE A 81 -10.32 -7.99 -7.40
N ILE A 82 -9.83 -6.78 -7.63
CA ILE A 82 -8.76 -6.15 -6.86
C ILE A 82 -9.39 -5.14 -5.92
N LYS A 83 -9.40 -5.44 -4.62
CA LYS A 83 -9.92 -4.55 -3.59
C LYS A 83 -8.78 -3.84 -2.88
N VAL A 84 -8.72 -2.54 -3.04
CA VAL A 84 -7.74 -1.65 -2.38
C VAL A 84 -8.34 -1.16 -1.07
N THR A 85 -7.53 -1.14 -0.02
CA THR A 85 -7.87 -0.50 1.27
C THR A 85 -6.87 0.61 1.55
N THR A 86 -7.36 1.84 1.65
CA THR A 86 -6.55 3.05 1.84
C THR A 86 -6.96 3.75 3.13
N PRO A 87 -5.99 4.09 4.01
CA PRO A 87 -6.26 4.87 5.21
C PRO A 87 -6.51 6.34 4.87
N LEU A 88 -7.56 6.92 5.44
CA LEU A 88 -7.82 8.35 5.37
C LEU A 88 -8.32 8.84 6.74
N GLY A 89 -7.52 9.66 7.41
CA GLY A 89 -7.78 10.05 8.79
C GLY A 89 -7.76 8.84 9.73
N LYS A 90 -8.85 8.66 10.48
CA LYS A 90 -9.03 7.55 11.45
C LYS A 90 -9.64 6.28 10.86
N TYR A 91 -10.13 6.33 9.62
CA TYR A 91 -10.81 5.24 8.96
C TYR A 91 -9.96 4.60 7.86
N ASN A 92 -10.26 3.34 7.54
CA ASN A 92 -9.82 2.69 6.33
C ASN A 92 -10.99 2.62 5.35
N TYR A 93 -10.74 2.94 4.09
CA TYR A 93 -11.74 2.91 3.03
C TYR A 93 -11.34 1.86 2.00
N SER A 94 -12.29 1.00 1.63
CA SER A 94 -12.06 -0.03 0.63
C SER A 94 -12.94 0.17 -0.59
N TYR A 95 -12.35 0.04 -1.76
CA TYR A 95 -13.01 0.12 -3.07
C TYR A 95 -12.37 -0.89 -4.04
N ASN A 96 -13.10 -1.21 -5.11
CA ASN A 96 -12.55 -2.03 -6.18
C ASN A 96 -11.70 -1.15 -7.11
N SER A 97 -10.50 -1.61 -7.41
CA SER A 97 -9.60 -0.96 -8.38
C SER A 97 -9.90 -1.45 -9.78
N ASP A 98 -9.77 -0.55 -10.75
CA ASP A 98 -9.76 -0.91 -12.14
C ASP A 98 -8.54 -1.77 -12.50
N LYS A 99 -8.64 -2.56 -13.56
CA LYS A 99 -7.51 -3.28 -14.15
C LYS A 99 -6.54 -2.29 -14.78
N ILE A 100 -5.26 -2.55 -14.63
CA ILE A 100 -4.20 -1.72 -15.20
C ILE A 100 -3.89 -2.25 -16.61
N GLU A 101 -3.94 -1.36 -17.59
CA GLU A 101 -3.55 -1.64 -18.96
C GLU A 101 -2.03 -1.42 -19.11
N TRP A 102 -1.32 -2.50 -19.46
CA TRP A 102 0.12 -2.49 -19.60
C TRP A 102 0.56 -2.44 -21.05
N GLU A 103 1.48 -1.55 -21.37
CA GLU A 103 2.26 -1.53 -22.60
C GLU A 103 3.57 -2.28 -22.35
N LEU A 104 3.78 -3.40 -23.07
CA LEU A 104 5.03 -4.17 -22.96
C LEU A 104 6.11 -3.49 -23.80
N LEU A 105 7.27 -3.25 -23.20
CA LEU A 105 8.42 -2.62 -23.85
C LEU A 105 9.47 -3.70 -24.20
N GLY A 106 10.40 -3.35 -25.08
CA GLY A 106 11.42 -4.30 -25.54
C GLY A 106 12.64 -4.41 -24.63
N ASP A 107 12.70 -3.63 -23.57
CA ASP A 107 13.85 -3.59 -22.68
C ASP A 107 13.92 -4.83 -21.79
N ILE A 108 15.13 -5.36 -21.62
CA ILE A 108 15.42 -6.54 -20.82
C ILE A 108 16.57 -6.24 -19.86
N LYS A 109 16.44 -6.68 -18.60
CA LYS A 109 17.56 -6.66 -17.63
C LYS A 109 17.52 -7.90 -16.74
N LYS A 110 18.62 -8.14 -16.04
CA LYS A 110 18.61 -9.11 -14.94
C LYS A 110 18.39 -8.41 -13.61
N ILE A 111 17.48 -8.97 -12.80
CA ILE A 111 17.29 -8.62 -11.39
C ILE A 111 17.58 -9.90 -10.61
N GLU A 112 18.62 -9.89 -9.83
CA GLU A 112 19.12 -11.12 -9.19
C GLU A 112 19.39 -12.21 -10.24
N LYS A 113 18.75 -13.36 -10.07
CA LYS A 113 18.85 -14.50 -11.00
C LYS A 113 17.82 -14.48 -12.13
N TYR A 114 16.84 -13.58 -12.08
CA TYR A 114 15.69 -13.54 -13.00
C TYR A 114 15.94 -12.65 -14.21
N THR A 115 15.52 -13.09 -15.38
CA THR A 115 15.41 -12.26 -16.57
C THR A 115 14.10 -11.49 -16.50
N CYS A 116 14.19 -10.16 -16.54
CA CYS A 116 13.03 -9.26 -16.39
C CYS A 116 12.82 -8.43 -17.63
N TYR A 117 11.55 -8.19 -17.92
CA TYR A 117 11.05 -7.41 -19.04
C TYR A 117 10.41 -6.13 -18.53
N LEU A 118 10.54 -5.04 -19.28
CA LEU A 118 9.97 -3.76 -18.92
C LEU A 118 8.54 -3.63 -19.46
N ALA A 119 7.65 -3.15 -18.62
CA ALA A 119 6.32 -2.70 -19.00
C ALA A 119 6.04 -1.30 -18.47
N LYS A 120 5.13 -0.58 -19.12
CA LYS A 120 4.69 0.77 -18.78
C LYS A 120 3.17 0.81 -18.68
N ALA A 121 2.66 1.59 -17.73
CA ALA A 121 1.23 1.89 -17.62
C ALA A 121 1.02 3.34 -17.24
N THR A 122 -0.12 3.91 -17.65
CA THR A 122 -0.57 5.22 -17.15
C THR A 122 -1.71 5.00 -16.16
N VAL A 123 -1.51 5.44 -14.94
CA VAL A 123 -2.49 5.35 -13.86
C VAL A 123 -2.63 6.73 -13.23
N ASP A 124 -3.83 7.29 -13.22
CA ASP A 124 -4.12 8.61 -12.62
C ASP A 124 -3.23 9.75 -13.14
N ASN A 125 -3.00 9.79 -14.44
CA ASN A 125 -2.11 10.76 -15.11
C ASN A 125 -0.62 10.64 -14.73
N ASP A 126 -0.23 9.62 -13.96
CA ASP A 126 1.17 9.30 -13.71
C ASP A 126 1.60 8.07 -14.52
N ILE A 127 2.85 8.02 -14.90
CA ILE A 127 3.42 6.92 -15.68
C ILE A 127 4.19 6.03 -14.71
N TYR A 128 3.86 4.74 -14.74
CA TYR A 128 4.54 3.71 -13.97
C TYR A 128 5.32 2.79 -14.88
N PHE A 129 6.48 2.37 -14.41
CA PHE A 129 7.36 1.40 -15.04
C PHE A 129 7.48 0.19 -14.13
N ALA A 130 7.29 -1.00 -14.69
CA ALA A 130 7.37 -2.27 -13.97
C ALA A 130 8.35 -3.23 -14.66
N TRP A 131 9.29 -3.76 -13.90
CA TRP A 131 10.12 -4.87 -14.32
C TRP A 131 9.53 -6.16 -13.78
N TYR A 132 9.13 -7.06 -14.68
CA TYR A 132 8.50 -8.32 -14.34
C TYR A 132 9.24 -9.50 -14.95
N THR A 133 9.10 -10.68 -14.35
CA THR A 133 9.69 -11.93 -14.84
C THR A 133 8.62 -12.96 -15.13
N THR A 134 8.72 -13.63 -16.27
CA THR A 134 7.87 -14.77 -16.63
C THR A 134 8.35 -16.09 -16.02
N GLU A 135 9.55 -16.12 -15.45
CA GLU A 135 10.09 -17.29 -14.74
C GLU A 135 9.32 -17.61 -13.46
N ILE A 136 8.57 -16.64 -12.94
CA ILE A 136 7.63 -16.81 -11.83
C ILE A 136 6.22 -16.52 -12.38
N PRO A 137 5.44 -17.54 -12.76
CA PRO A 137 4.18 -17.37 -13.52
C PRO A 137 2.99 -17.00 -12.62
N PHE A 138 3.18 -15.99 -11.79
CA PHE A 138 2.12 -15.34 -11.02
C PHE A 138 1.91 -13.94 -11.58
N SER A 139 0.71 -13.67 -12.11
CA SER A 139 0.32 -12.37 -12.65
C SER A 139 0.06 -11.36 -11.51
N GLU A 140 1.09 -11.15 -10.69
CA GLU A 140 1.04 -10.45 -9.42
C GLU A 140 2.14 -9.41 -9.31
N GLY A 141 1.96 -8.48 -8.36
CA GLY A 141 2.93 -7.44 -8.08
C GLY A 141 2.56 -6.62 -6.85
N PRO A 142 3.37 -5.60 -6.53
CA PRO A 142 3.15 -4.76 -5.37
C PRO A 142 1.89 -3.90 -5.53
N PHE A 143 1.19 -3.66 -4.43
CA PHE A 143 -0.01 -2.85 -4.35
C PHE A 143 -1.09 -3.29 -5.34
N LYS A 144 -1.72 -2.35 -6.08
CA LYS A 144 -2.73 -2.65 -7.12
C LYS A 144 -2.14 -3.04 -8.47
N PHE A 145 -0.80 -2.98 -8.62
CA PHE A 145 -0.11 -3.23 -9.88
C PHE A 145 0.00 -4.74 -10.15
N LYS A 146 -0.90 -5.25 -10.96
CA LYS A 146 -1.06 -6.65 -11.31
C LYS A 146 -1.40 -6.78 -12.79
N GLY A 147 -1.43 -8.01 -13.32
CA GLY A 147 -1.91 -8.28 -14.67
C GLY A 147 -0.83 -8.45 -15.74
N LEU A 148 0.46 -8.30 -15.41
CA LEU A 148 1.56 -8.68 -16.30
C LEU A 148 1.69 -10.22 -16.37
N PRO A 149 2.27 -10.77 -17.45
CA PRO A 149 2.43 -12.23 -17.59
C PRO A 149 3.57 -12.79 -16.74
N GLY A 150 3.54 -12.47 -15.44
CA GLY A 150 4.55 -12.86 -14.46
C GLY A 150 4.61 -11.93 -13.27
N LEU A 151 5.55 -12.20 -12.36
CA LEU A 151 5.71 -11.45 -11.12
C LEU A 151 6.48 -10.15 -11.35
N ILE A 152 5.93 -9.04 -10.85
CA ILE A 152 6.62 -7.74 -10.86
C ILE A 152 7.67 -7.73 -9.74
N LEU A 153 8.92 -7.50 -10.10
CA LEU A 153 10.04 -7.44 -9.15
C LEU A 153 10.41 -6.00 -8.78
N GLU A 154 10.26 -5.07 -9.70
CA GLU A 154 10.48 -3.63 -9.44
C GLU A 154 9.35 -2.82 -10.06
N LEU A 155 8.95 -1.77 -9.37
CA LEU A 155 7.96 -0.81 -9.81
C LEU A 155 8.39 0.59 -9.38
N HIS A 156 8.30 1.56 -10.27
CA HIS A 156 8.43 2.96 -9.90
C HIS A 156 7.56 3.85 -10.79
N ASN A 157 7.14 5.00 -10.29
CA ASN A 157 6.55 6.02 -11.14
C ASN A 157 7.62 6.87 -11.82
N LYS A 158 7.25 7.65 -12.83
CA LYS A 158 8.17 8.47 -13.64
C LYS A 158 9.08 9.36 -12.80
N ASN A 159 8.55 9.96 -11.75
CA ASN A 159 9.28 10.90 -10.90
C ASN A 159 10.04 10.24 -9.74
N LYS A 160 9.96 8.91 -9.62
CA LYS A 160 10.54 8.13 -8.52
C LYS A 160 10.10 8.60 -7.13
N THR A 161 8.85 9.05 -7.02
CA THR A 161 8.23 9.35 -5.73
C THR A 161 7.59 8.11 -5.11
N ILE A 162 7.38 7.07 -5.91
CA ILE A 162 6.99 5.73 -5.49
C ILE A 162 7.99 4.78 -6.12
N GLU A 163 8.73 4.06 -5.29
CA GLU A 163 9.67 3.02 -5.70
C GLU A 163 9.45 1.78 -4.84
N ILE A 164 9.27 0.63 -5.48
CA ILE A 164 9.02 -0.65 -4.80
C ILE A 164 9.88 -1.70 -5.49
N HIS A 165 10.65 -2.47 -4.72
CA HIS A 165 11.46 -3.56 -5.25
C HIS A 165 11.36 -4.81 -4.38
N ALA A 166 11.38 -5.98 -5.01
CA ALA A 166 11.38 -7.26 -4.32
C ALA A 166 12.73 -7.48 -3.63
N THR A 167 12.70 -7.87 -2.36
CA THR A 167 13.89 -8.16 -1.55
C THR A 167 14.02 -9.63 -1.21
N ASN A 168 12.91 -10.38 -1.23
CA ASN A 168 12.92 -11.83 -1.04
C ASN A 168 11.74 -12.47 -1.76
N ILE A 169 11.94 -13.65 -2.32
CA ILE A 169 10.92 -14.43 -3.03
C ILE A 169 11.01 -15.87 -2.57
N GLU A 170 9.93 -16.37 -2.01
CA GLU A 170 9.85 -17.75 -1.52
C GLU A 170 8.66 -18.48 -2.14
N MET A 171 8.93 -19.65 -2.71
CA MET A 171 7.89 -20.57 -3.15
C MET A 171 7.57 -21.51 -2.00
N LYS A 172 6.39 -21.35 -1.38
CA LYS A 172 5.97 -22.17 -0.25
C LYS A 172 4.46 -22.31 -0.19
N LYS A 173 3.99 -23.49 0.23
CA LYS A 173 2.57 -23.69 0.50
C LYS A 173 2.15 -22.87 1.70
N MET A 174 1.08 -22.08 1.55
CA MET A 174 0.59 -21.18 2.61
C MET A 174 -0.94 -21.02 2.56
N GLU A 175 -1.48 -20.64 3.69
CA GLU A 175 -2.85 -20.19 3.82
C GLU A 175 -2.86 -18.66 3.88
N ILE A 176 -3.64 -18.00 3.01
CA ILE A 176 -3.74 -16.55 2.96
C ILE A 176 -4.89 -16.15 3.86
N SER A 177 -4.59 -15.45 4.95
CA SER A 177 -5.61 -14.89 5.84
C SER A 177 -5.50 -13.38 5.88
N LYS A 178 -6.63 -12.71 5.63
CA LYS A 178 -6.71 -11.26 5.69
C LYS A 178 -6.62 -10.77 7.13
N MET A 179 -5.81 -9.75 7.37
CA MET A 179 -5.87 -8.99 8.63
C MET A 179 -7.25 -8.35 8.80
N ARG A 180 -7.77 -8.37 10.02
CA ARG A 180 -8.97 -7.61 10.36
C ARG A 180 -8.58 -6.14 10.53
N ASP A 181 -9.02 -5.31 9.59
CA ASP A 181 -8.93 -3.86 9.75
C ASP A 181 -9.90 -3.39 10.84
N ALA A 182 -9.44 -2.48 11.70
CA ALA A 182 -10.20 -2.04 12.89
C ALA A 182 -11.54 -1.39 12.52
N VAL A 183 -11.54 -0.48 11.56
CA VAL A 183 -12.75 0.15 11.02
C VAL A 183 -12.58 0.31 9.52
N ASN A 184 -13.34 -0.46 8.76
CA ASN A 184 -13.29 -0.44 7.31
C ASN A 184 -14.63 -0.03 6.73
N VAL A 185 -14.63 1.04 5.93
CA VAL A 185 -15.78 1.55 5.21
C VAL A 185 -15.69 1.06 3.76
N ASN A 186 -16.66 0.24 3.33
CA ASN A 186 -16.73 -0.17 1.94
C ASN A 186 -17.40 0.92 1.12
N LEU A 187 -16.72 1.37 0.08
CA LEU A 187 -17.21 2.35 -0.88
C LEU A 187 -17.71 1.64 -2.14
N LYS A 188 -18.58 2.31 -2.87
CA LYS A 188 -19.12 1.84 -4.13
C LYS A 188 -17.99 1.66 -5.16
N ASP A 189 -17.15 2.67 -5.29
CA ASP A 189 -16.08 2.74 -6.27
C ASP A 189 -14.96 3.68 -5.82
N ARG A 190 -13.91 3.76 -6.63
CA ARG A 190 -12.78 4.66 -6.37
C ARG A 190 -13.15 6.14 -6.48
N ALA A 191 -14.11 6.50 -7.33
CA ALA A 191 -14.52 7.91 -7.46
C ALA A 191 -15.10 8.46 -6.15
N GLU A 192 -15.87 7.65 -5.44
CA GLU A 192 -16.34 8.00 -4.09
C GLU A 192 -15.18 8.22 -3.12
N PHE A 193 -14.14 7.38 -3.17
CA PHE A 193 -12.93 7.57 -2.36
C PHE A 193 -12.23 8.90 -2.68
N LEU A 194 -12.08 9.25 -3.95
CA LEU A 194 -11.43 10.51 -4.37
C LEU A 194 -12.18 11.74 -3.85
N LEU A 195 -13.51 11.73 -3.86
CA LEU A 195 -14.33 12.80 -3.27
C LEU A 195 -14.13 12.92 -1.75
N LEU A 196 -14.08 11.79 -1.05
CA LEU A 196 -13.79 11.77 0.38
C LEU A 196 -12.39 12.28 0.69
N ARG A 197 -11.39 11.91 -0.10
CA ARG A 197 -10.02 12.39 0.03
C ARG A 197 -9.94 13.91 -0.18
N GLU A 198 -10.57 14.43 -1.24
CA GLU A 198 -10.62 15.87 -1.49
C GLU A 198 -11.28 16.63 -0.32
N ARG A 199 -12.39 16.12 0.18
CA ARG A 199 -13.06 16.68 1.36
C ARG A 199 -12.14 16.65 2.59
N TYR A 200 -11.45 15.53 2.86
CA TYR A 200 -10.54 15.39 3.98
C TYR A 200 -9.36 16.37 3.90
N LEU A 201 -8.80 16.58 2.71
CA LEU A 201 -7.71 17.54 2.51
C LEU A 201 -8.14 18.98 2.83
N LYS A 202 -9.42 19.31 2.68
CA LYS A 202 -10.00 20.64 3.00
C LYS A 202 -10.48 20.71 4.45
N TYR A 203 -11.06 19.62 4.96
CA TYR A 203 -11.73 19.53 6.26
C TYR A 203 -11.33 18.24 6.99
N PRO A 204 -10.13 18.20 7.62
CA PRO A 204 -9.59 16.97 8.19
C PRO A 204 -10.22 16.50 9.50
N PHE A 205 -11.13 17.31 10.07
CA PHE A 205 -11.78 17.01 11.34
C PHE A 205 -13.31 17.09 11.23
N ASP A 206 -13.99 16.18 11.91
CA ASP A 206 -15.46 16.08 11.93
C ASP A 206 -16.11 16.99 13.00
N SER A 207 -15.32 17.61 13.90
CA SER A 207 -15.80 18.34 15.06
C SER A 207 -14.89 19.52 15.42
N ASN A 208 -15.32 20.35 16.35
CA ASN A 208 -14.59 21.53 16.80
C ASN A 208 -13.27 21.16 17.48
N TYR A 209 -12.19 21.27 16.72
CA TYR A 209 -10.83 21.25 17.24
C TYR A 209 -10.28 22.66 17.42
N PRO A 210 -9.34 22.88 18.35
CA PRO A 210 -8.64 24.15 18.47
C PRO A 210 -8.04 24.57 17.12
N LYS A 211 -8.21 25.85 16.78
CA LYS A 211 -7.78 26.40 15.49
C LYS A 211 -6.33 26.07 15.16
N GLU A 212 -5.44 26.17 16.14
CA GLU A 212 -4.01 25.85 15.98
C GLU A 212 -3.75 24.40 15.53
N ILE A 213 -4.55 23.45 16.03
CA ILE A 213 -4.46 22.04 15.64
C ILE A 213 -4.95 21.87 14.19
N VAL A 214 -6.05 22.54 13.85
CA VAL A 214 -6.60 22.53 12.48
C VAL A 214 -5.60 23.13 11.50
N ASP A 215 -5.07 24.32 11.78
CA ASP A 215 -4.13 25.03 10.91
C ASP A 215 -2.85 24.23 10.68
N ARG A 216 -2.27 23.66 11.74
CA ARG A 216 -1.11 22.76 11.65
C ARG A 216 -1.38 21.52 10.79
N LYS A 217 -2.57 20.92 10.94
CA LYS A 217 -2.95 19.75 10.15
C LYS A 217 -3.13 20.11 8.68
N LEU A 218 -3.78 21.21 8.38
CA LEU A 218 -3.98 21.71 7.01
C LEU A 218 -2.63 22.03 6.34
N GLU A 219 -1.69 22.64 7.07
CA GLU A 219 -0.34 22.90 6.56
C GLU A 219 0.38 21.59 6.17
N GLN A 220 0.29 20.55 7.01
CA GLN A 220 0.83 19.23 6.69
C GLN A 220 0.18 18.61 5.45
N LEU A 221 -1.16 18.69 5.34
CA LEU A 221 -1.90 18.10 4.23
C LEU A 221 -1.65 18.81 2.90
N ARG A 222 -1.44 20.13 2.89
CA ARG A 222 -1.10 20.91 1.68
C ARG A 222 0.21 20.48 1.02
N LYS A 223 1.12 19.87 1.77
CA LYS A 223 2.40 19.34 1.25
C LYS A 223 2.24 18.01 0.54
N ILE A 224 1.11 17.31 0.74
CA ILE A 224 0.86 16.01 0.10
C ILE A 224 0.34 16.26 -1.33
N ASN A 225 1.12 15.88 -2.32
CA ASN A 225 0.78 15.97 -3.74
C ASN A 225 1.02 14.66 -4.51
N VAL A 226 1.54 13.63 -3.85
CA VAL A 226 1.63 12.26 -4.36
C VAL A 226 0.78 11.38 -3.47
N PHE A 227 -0.07 10.57 -4.06
CA PHE A 227 -1.00 9.70 -3.33
C PHE A 227 -0.78 8.24 -3.71
N LEU A 228 -0.90 7.38 -2.72
CA LEU A 228 -0.86 5.93 -2.84
C LEU A 228 -2.29 5.40 -2.65
N ASP A 229 -3.10 5.45 -3.73
CA ASP A 229 -4.50 5.03 -3.72
C ASP A 229 -4.96 4.40 -5.05
#